data_0ffb53b80e52379a597f36b92f5c7ded
#
_entry.id   0ffb53b80e52379a597f36b92f5c7ded
#
_cell.length_a   1.000
_cell.length_b   1.000
_cell.length_c   1.000
_cell.angle_alpha   90.00
_cell.angle_beta   90.00
_cell.angle_gamma   90.00
#
_symmetry.space_group_name_H-M   'P 1'
#
loop_
_entity.id
_entity.type
_entity.pdbx_description
1 polymer ?
#
loop_
_entity_poly.entity_id
_entity_poly.type
_entity_poly.pdbx_seq_one_letter_code
_entity_poly.pdbx_strand_id
1 'polypeptide(L)'
;AAYLANEGVKSFISNFPIDHFTIGRHSWIFMHGKDNNNQSRQFPLTLNPQTELYFANYIAEQNISNKYIYVVKGDLHNYAYTTGKQFDYISVGSMYGSSNYIVANFGHTKWSINYSVVTKDDMLMGTVKGNN
;
A
#
# COMPACT_ATOMS: atom_id res chain seq x y z
N ALA A 1 -3.97 15.79 11.99
CA ALA A 1 -4.78 14.97 12.91
C ALA A 1 -5.78 15.81 13.70
N ALA A 2 -5.37 16.98 14.21
CA ALA A 2 -6.27 17.87 14.97
C ALA A 2 -7.48 18.35 14.16
N TYR A 3 -7.27 18.70 12.89
CA TYR A 3 -8.37 19.09 12.00
C TYR A 3 -9.37 17.95 11.81
N LEU A 4 -8.88 16.72 11.51
CA LEU A 4 -9.73 15.56 11.30
C LEU A 4 -10.51 15.19 12.58
N ALA A 5 -9.88 15.30 13.74
CA ALA A 5 -10.55 15.06 15.04
C ALA A 5 -11.68 16.06 15.28
N ASN A 6 -11.49 17.34 14.96
CA ASN A 6 -12.52 18.36 15.05
C ASN A 6 -13.72 18.08 14.12
N GLU A 7 -13.48 17.43 12.97
CA GLU A 7 -14.53 17.00 12.04
C GLU A 7 -15.15 15.64 12.41
N GLY A 8 -14.82 15.08 13.56
CA GLY A 8 -15.32 13.79 14.02
C GLY A 8 -14.70 12.58 13.33
N VAL A 9 -13.58 12.75 12.63
CA VAL A 9 -12.87 11.67 11.93
C VAL A 9 -11.83 11.05 12.84
N LYS A 10 -11.89 9.74 13.02
CA LYS A 10 -10.81 9.00 13.68
C LYS A 10 -9.63 8.88 12.72
N SER A 11 -8.45 9.26 13.17
CA SER A 11 -7.22 9.17 12.39
C SER A 11 -6.21 8.29 13.10
N PHE A 12 -5.42 7.57 12.29
CA PHE A 12 -4.29 6.77 12.74
C PHE A 12 -3.01 7.35 12.14
N ILE A 13 -2.05 7.69 12.99
CA ILE A 13 -0.75 8.22 12.57
C ILE A 13 0.33 7.30 13.10
N SER A 14 1.09 6.71 12.19
CA SER A 14 2.23 5.86 12.53
C SER A 14 3.54 6.64 12.42
N ASN A 15 4.45 6.38 13.37
CA ASN A 15 5.83 6.84 13.32
C ASN A 15 6.78 5.75 12.78
N PHE A 16 6.25 4.61 12.40
CA PHE A 16 7.02 3.50 11.85
C PHE A 16 7.01 3.53 10.32
N PRO A 17 8.08 3.11 9.69
CA PRO A 17 8.18 3.05 8.23
C PRO A 17 7.33 1.96 7.59
N ILE A 18 6.98 0.95 8.33
CA ILE A 18 6.00 -0.09 8.00
C ILE A 18 5.09 -0.27 9.20
N ASP A 19 3.81 -0.27 8.97
CA ASP A 19 2.82 -0.47 10.02
C ASP A 19 1.56 -1.13 9.46
N HIS A 20 0.67 -1.54 10.34
CA HIS A 20 -0.55 -2.24 9.95
C HIS A 20 -1.73 -1.84 10.82
N PHE A 21 -2.93 -2.02 10.31
CA PHE A 21 -4.16 -1.94 11.09
C PHE A 21 -5.19 -2.95 10.59
N THR A 22 -6.21 -3.17 11.39
CA THR A 22 -7.25 -4.18 11.14
C THR A 22 -8.63 -3.56 11.25
N ILE A 23 -9.48 -3.89 10.28
CA ILE A 23 -10.92 -3.61 10.32
C ILE A 23 -11.65 -4.91 9.98
N GLY A 24 -12.41 -5.45 10.94
CA GLY A 24 -13.12 -6.72 10.76
C GLY A 24 -12.17 -7.87 10.43
N ARG A 25 -12.40 -8.53 9.30
CA ARG A 25 -11.58 -9.66 8.81
C ARG A 25 -10.43 -9.23 7.91
N HIS A 26 -10.21 -7.94 7.76
CA HIS A 26 -9.22 -7.37 6.86
C HIS A 26 -8.09 -6.71 7.64
N SER A 27 -6.86 -7.00 7.25
CA SER A 27 -5.65 -6.31 7.75
C SER A 27 -4.90 -5.67 6.61
N TRP A 28 -4.47 -4.44 6.81
CA TRP A 28 -3.64 -3.71 5.86
C TRP A 28 -2.28 -3.44 6.45
N ILE A 29 -1.25 -3.74 5.67
CA ILE A 29 0.14 -3.39 5.95
C ILE A 29 0.51 -2.27 5.01
N PHE A 30 0.99 -1.16 5.54
CA PHE A 30 1.36 0.02 4.76
C PHE A 30 2.84 0.30 4.85
N MET A 31 3.43 0.65 3.71
CA MET A 31 4.80 1.14 3.65
C MET A 31 5.00 2.07 2.45
N HIS A 32 6.08 2.85 2.48
CA HIS A 32 6.42 3.70 1.35
C HIS A 32 6.82 2.91 0.09
N GLY A 33 7.64 1.89 0.25
CA GLY A 33 8.09 1.06 -0.87
C GLY A 33 9.59 0.77 -0.90
N LYS A 34 10.30 1.20 0.13
CA LYS A 34 11.73 0.90 0.32
C LYS A 34 11.95 0.20 1.67
N ASP A 35 12.93 -0.69 1.69
CA ASP A 35 13.36 -1.33 2.93
C ASP A 35 14.17 -0.32 3.77
N ASN A 36 13.73 -0.07 4.99
CA ASN A 36 14.44 0.88 5.86
C ASN A 36 15.79 0.41 6.37
N ASN A 37 15.96 -0.89 6.48
CA ASN A 37 17.24 -1.48 6.89
C ASN A 37 18.23 -1.54 5.72
N ASN A 38 17.72 -1.48 4.50
CA ASN A 38 18.49 -1.44 3.28
C ASN A 38 17.82 -0.47 2.29
N GLN A 39 18.12 0.81 2.43
CA GLN A 39 17.52 1.88 1.64
C GLN A 39 17.75 1.76 0.13
N SER A 40 18.71 0.96 -0.30
CA SER A 40 18.93 0.67 -1.71
C SER A 40 17.93 -0.35 -2.26
N ARG A 41 17.23 -1.08 -1.39
CA ARG A 41 16.27 -2.09 -1.79
C ARG A 41 14.89 -1.49 -2.01
N GLN A 42 14.56 -1.30 -3.25
CA GLN A 42 13.22 -0.91 -3.68
C GLN A 42 12.35 -2.15 -3.86
N PHE A 43 11.14 -2.14 -3.31
CA PHE A 43 10.18 -3.21 -3.54
C PHE A 43 9.58 -3.12 -4.95
N PRO A 44 9.39 -4.25 -5.63
CA PRO A 44 8.94 -4.26 -7.03
C PRO A 44 7.49 -3.81 -7.20
N LEU A 45 7.12 -3.52 -8.44
CA LEU A 45 5.73 -3.18 -8.80
C LEU A 45 4.78 -4.35 -8.55
N THR A 46 5.21 -5.56 -8.86
CA THR A 46 4.47 -6.81 -8.67
C THR A 46 5.21 -7.73 -7.71
N LEU A 47 4.47 -8.61 -7.05
CA LEU A 47 5.01 -9.51 -6.05
C LEU A 47 6.01 -10.50 -6.66
N ASN A 48 7.18 -10.64 -6.03
CA ASN A 48 8.17 -11.66 -6.33
C ASN A 48 8.46 -12.52 -5.08
N PRO A 49 9.16 -13.67 -5.21
CA PRO A 49 9.40 -14.58 -4.07
C PRO A 49 10.13 -13.93 -2.89
N GLN A 50 11.08 -13.04 -3.15
CA GLN A 50 11.83 -12.37 -2.09
C GLN A 50 10.95 -11.40 -1.30
N THR A 51 10.11 -10.64 -2.00
CA THR A 51 9.14 -9.72 -1.41
C THR A 51 8.07 -10.49 -0.64
N GLU A 52 7.60 -11.60 -1.19
CA GLU A 52 6.64 -12.47 -0.52
C GLU A 52 7.19 -12.98 0.81
N LEU A 53 8.43 -13.43 0.83
CA LEU A 53 9.12 -13.88 2.06
C LEU A 53 9.27 -12.74 3.08
N TYR A 54 9.64 -11.55 2.64
CA TYR A 54 9.78 -10.39 3.51
C TYR A 54 8.49 -10.08 4.27
N PHE A 55 7.37 -10.00 3.57
CA PHE A 55 6.08 -9.71 4.19
C PHE A 55 5.50 -10.90 4.97
N ALA A 56 5.77 -12.12 4.53
CA ALA A 56 5.40 -13.31 5.32
C ALA A 56 6.08 -13.30 6.70
N ASN A 57 7.36 -12.92 6.76
CA ASN A 57 8.07 -12.75 8.02
C ASN A 57 7.48 -11.62 8.88
N TYR A 58 7.17 -10.48 8.27
CA TYR A 58 6.51 -9.38 8.98
C TYR A 58 5.16 -9.81 9.56
N ILE A 59 4.33 -10.48 8.78
CA ILE A 59 3.02 -11.00 9.22
C ILE A 59 3.18 -11.94 10.42
N ALA A 60 4.16 -12.83 10.38
CA ALA A 60 4.45 -13.75 11.48
C ALA A 60 4.96 -13.02 12.73
N GLU A 61 5.88 -12.09 12.60
CA GLU A 61 6.45 -11.31 13.70
C GLU A 61 5.40 -10.42 14.39
N GLN A 62 4.46 -9.87 13.62
CA GLN A 62 3.39 -9.01 14.13
C GLN A 62 2.13 -9.80 14.55
N ASN A 63 2.14 -11.13 14.44
CA ASN A 63 1.00 -12.00 14.76
C ASN A 63 -0.30 -11.60 14.02
N ILE A 64 -0.19 -11.21 12.76
CA ILE A 64 -1.34 -10.88 11.93
C ILE A 64 -1.99 -12.19 11.46
N SER A 65 -3.22 -12.46 11.93
CA SER A 65 -3.91 -13.74 11.69
C SER A 65 -5.26 -13.59 10.99
N ASN A 66 -5.53 -12.45 10.41
CA ASN A 66 -6.78 -12.21 9.72
C ASN A 66 -6.91 -13.02 8.43
N LYS A 67 -8.14 -13.25 8.01
CA LYS A 67 -8.46 -14.00 6.79
C LYS A 67 -7.95 -13.29 5.53
N TYR A 68 -8.05 -11.97 5.49
CA TYR A 68 -7.64 -11.15 4.35
C TYR A 68 -6.53 -10.19 4.77
N ILE A 69 -5.40 -10.28 4.10
CA ILE A 69 -4.24 -9.43 4.37
C ILE A 69 -3.82 -8.75 3.08
N TYR A 70 -3.62 -7.44 3.15
CA TYR A 70 -3.21 -6.61 2.03
C TYR A 70 -1.93 -5.88 2.37
N VAL A 71 -0.97 -5.90 1.47
CA VAL A 71 0.24 -5.07 1.55
C VAL A 71 0.08 -3.94 0.55
N VAL A 72 0.11 -2.72 1.04
CA VAL A 72 -0.06 -1.51 0.24
C VAL A 72 1.24 -0.72 0.28
N LYS A 73 1.80 -0.46 -0.89
CA LYS A 73 3.03 0.31 -1.02
C LYS A 73 2.94 1.41 -2.07
N GLY A 74 3.74 2.45 -1.90
CA GLY A 74 3.91 3.54 -2.86
C GLY A 74 5.21 3.46 -3.64
N ASP A 75 5.87 4.60 -3.81
CA ASP A 75 7.21 4.84 -4.37
C ASP A 75 7.30 4.80 -5.91
N LEU A 76 6.72 3.81 -6.57
CA LEU A 76 6.86 3.62 -8.02
C LEU A 76 5.88 4.43 -8.87
N HIS A 77 4.91 5.10 -8.25
CA HIS A 77 3.88 5.92 -8.90
C HIS A 77 3.03 5.19 -9.95
N ASN A 78 3.03 3.86 -9.91
CA ASN A 78 2.23 3.02 -10.79
C ASN A 78 1.33 2.09 -9.98
N TYR A 79 0.11 1.93 -10.45
CA TYR A 79 -0.84 0.99 -9.85
C TYR A 79 -0.60 -0.43 -10.38
N ALA A 80 -0.51 -1.38 -9.47
CA ALA A 80 -0.54 -2.81 -9.78
C ALA A 80 -1.14 -3.58 -8.61
N TYR A 81 -1.86 -4.62 -8.91
CA TYR A 81 -2.45 -5.54 -7.94
C TYR A 81 -1.97 -6.95 -8.23
N THR A 82 -1.34 -7.59 -7.25
CA THR A 82 -0.86 -8.98 -7.36
C THR A 82 -1.49 -9.81 -6.26
N THR A 83 -2.17 -10.89 -6.63
CA THR A 83 -2.69 -11.87 -5.68
C THR A 83 -1.60 -12.84 -5.27
N GLY A 84 -1.28 -12.88 -3.99
CA GLY A 84 -0.35 -13.84 -3.41
C GLY A 84 -1.05 -14.98 -2.67
N LYS A 85 -0.28 -15.91 -2.13
CA LYS A 85 -0.82 -17.06 -1.39
C LYS A 85 -1.37 -16.67 -0.02
N GLN A 86 -0.68 -15.79 0.68
CA GLN A 86 -1.01 -15.39 2.05
C GLN A 86 -1.63 -13.99 2.10
N PHE A 87 -1.25 -13.12 1.20
CA PHE A 87 -1.67 -11.73 1.15
C PHE A 87 -1.74 -11.24 -0.29
N ASP A 88 -2.47 -10.16 -0.51
CA ASP A 88 -2.48 -9.44 -1.77
C ASP A 88 -1.51 -8.27 -1.69
N TYR A 89 -0.85 -7.98 -2.78
CA TYR A 89 0.20 -6.96 -2.87
C TYR A 89 -0.24 -5.87 -3.84
N ILE A 90 -0.29 -4.64 -3.34
CA ILE A 90 -0.85 -3.50 -4.04
C ILE A 90 0.18 -2.38 -4.11
N SER A 91 0.58 -2.02 -5.31
CA SER A 91 1.30 -0.78 -5.56
C SER A 91 0.31 0.30 -5.92
N VAL A 92 0.31 1.41 -5.18
CA VAL A 92 -0.61 2.51 -5.45
C VAL A 92 0.00 3.51 -6.44
N GLY A 93 -0.86 4.09 -7.26
CA GLY A 93 -0.46 5.14 -8.17
C GLY A 93 -0.23 6.48 -7.47
N SER A 94 0.23 7.45 -8.23
CA SER A 94 0.38 8.82 -7.78
C SER A 94 -0.86 9.63 -8.12
N MET A 95 -1.35 10.40 -7.16
CA MET A 95 -2.44 11.36 -7.39
C MET A 95 -1.98 12.60 -8.17
N TYR A 96 -0.68 12.81 -8.24
CA TYR A 96 -0.09 14.02 -8.80
C TYR A 96 0.17 13.96 -10.33
N GLY A 97 0.25 12.78 -10.91
CA GLY A 97 0.66 12.59 -12.31
C GLY A 97 2.19 12.63 -12.47
N SER A 98 2.66 13.16 -13.60
CA SER A 98 4.09 13.14 -13.94
C SER A 98 4.73 14.52 -13.76
N SER A 99 5.76 14.59 -12.92
CA SER A 99 6.71 15.71 -12.87
C SER A 99 7.92 15.40 -13.77
N ASN A 100 8.79 16.39 -14.00
CA ASN A 100 10.04 16.18 -14.74
C ASN A 100 10.92 15.10 -14.10
N TYR A 101 10.98 15.06 -12.76
CA TYR A 101 11.71 14.03 -12.03
C TYR A 101 11.11 12.63 -12.27
N ILE A 102 9.80 12.52 -12.21
CA ILE A 102 9.10 11.24 -12.42
C ILE A 102 9.31 10.75 -13.87
N VAL A 103 9.18 11.62 -14.85
CA VAL A 103 9.41 11.28 -16.26
C VAL A 103 10.85 10.80 -16.49
N ALA A 104 11.83 11.46 -15.88
CA ALA A 104 13.24 11.09 -16.04
C ALA A 104 13.59 9.75 -15.42
N ASN A 105 12.95 9.36 -14.29
CA ASN A 105 13.30 8.16 -13.52
C ASN A 105 12.33 6.98 -13.72
N PHE A 106 11.07 7.26 -14.03
CA PHE A 106 10.00 6.23 -14.05
C PHE A 106 9.18 6.25 -15.35
N GLY A 107 9.47 7.18 -16.27
CA GLY A 107 8.67 7.42 -17.46
C GLY A 107 7.38 8.17 -17.17
N HIS A 108 6.53 8.33 -18.19
CA HIS A 108 5.23 8.98 -18.02
C HIS A 108 4.27 8.07 -17.25
N THR A 109 3.73 8.60 -16.16
CA THR A 109 2.70 7.93 -15.35
C THR A 109 1.42 8.75 -15.38
N LYS A 110 0.29 8.06 -15.41
CA LYS A 110 -1.03 8.68 -15.24
C LYS A 110 -1.34 8.77 -13.76
N TRP A 111 -1.98 9.84 -13.33
CA TRP A 111 -2.45 9.89 -11.96
C TRP A 111 -3.50 8.80 -11.71
N SER A 112 -3.53 8.28 -10.51
CA SER A 112 -4.55 7.35 -10.10
C SER A 112 -4.89 7.49 -8.62
N ILE A 113 -6.14 7.26 -8.29
CA ILE A 113 -6.64 7.20 -6.93
C ILE A 113 -7.14 5.78 -6.69
N ASN A 114 -6.62 5.16 -5.65
CA ASN A 114 -7.05 3.85 -5.21
C ASN A 114 -7.94 3.99 -3.98
N TYR A 115 -9.04 3.30 -3.96
CA TYR A 115 -9.97 3.32 -2.84
C TYR A 115 -10.43 1.92 -2.48
N SER A 116 -10.82 1.76 -1.24
CA SER A 116 -11.47 0.53 -0.78
C SER A 116 -12.69 0.87 0.07
N VAL A 117 -13.75 0.11 -0.12
CA VAL A 117 -14.94 0.14 0.74
C VAL A 117 -14.98 -1.19 1.48
N VAL A 118 -14.97 -1.12 2.79
CA VAL A 118 -14.83 -2.29 3.65
C VAL A 118 -16.05 -2.44 4.52
N THR A 119 -16.62 -3.63 4.50
CA THR A 119 -17.59 -4.08 5.49
C THR A 119 -16.92 -5.07 6.44
N LYS A 120 -17.63 -5.56 7.44
CA LYS A 120 -17.11 -6.56 8.35
C LYS A 120 -16.55 -7.80 7.64
N ASP A 121 -17.21 -8.24 6.59
CA ASP A 121 -16.92 -9.50 5.90
C ASP A 121 -16.39 -9.33 4.48
N ASP A 122 -16.63 -8.18 3.86
CA ASP A 122 -16.33 -7.94 2.44
C ASP A 122 -15.49 -6.68 2.24
N MET A 123 -14.78 -6.64 1.12
CA MET A 123 -14.06 -5.45 0.65
C MET A 123 -14.27 -5.28 -0.86
N LEU A 124 -14.58 -4.05 -1.25
CA LEU A 124 -14.56 -3.60 -2.63
C LEU A 124 -13.37 -2.67 -2.84
N MET A 125 -12.56 -2.94 -3.86
CA MET A 125 -11.49 -2.04 -4.29
C MET A 125 -11.78 -1.46 -5.66
N GLY A 126 -11.32 -0.24 -5.88
CA GLY A 126 -11.43 0.40 -7.17
C GLY A 126 -10.28 1.36 -7.43
N THR A 127 -10.16 1.76 -8.69
CA THR A 127 -9.14 2.71 -9.14
C THR A 127 -9.77 3.71 -10.10
N VAL A 128 -9.50 4.98 -9.86
CA VAL A 128 -9.78 6.06 -10.81
C VAL A 128 -8.46 6.50 -11.43
N LYS A 129 -8.38 6.55 -12.75
CA LYS A 129 -7.17 6.93 -13.50
C LYS A 129 -7.42 8.19 -14.31
N GLY A 130 -6.41 9.03 -14.39
CA GLY A 130 -6.42 10.21 -15.24
C GLY A 130 -5.75 9.96 -16.59
N ASN A 131 -6.04 10.84 -17.54
CA ASN A 131 -5.60 10.73 -18.94
C ASN A 131 -4.44 11.65 -19.32
N ASN A 132 -3.73 12.16 -18.38
CA ASN A 132 -2.57 13.03 -18.71
C ASN A 132 -1.24 12.29 -18.73
#